data_ebb22623253f0f95fa61f3d3e59029ff
#
_entry.id   ebb22623253f0f95fa61f3d3e59029ff
#
_cell.length_a   1.000
_cell.length_b   1.000
_cell.length_c   1.000
_cell.angle_alpha   90.00
_cell.angle_beta   90.00
_cell.angle_gamma   90.00
#
_symmetry.space_group_name_H-M   'P 1'
#
loop_
_entity.id
_entity.type
_entity.pdbx_description
1 polymer ?
#
loop_
_entity_poly.entity_id
_entity_poly.type
_entity_poly.pdbx_seq_one_letter_code
_entity_poly.pdbx_strand_id
1 'polypeptide(L)'
;MQYLLTDDWENLEELVIYGFGKVAHDNIEFIKRNFNILYIVDSDKEKCGGKFKDINVKHLDEVKDDLINHKIVIMTANRNALLVGENLDKLGLQNGKDYCSMETFLTEWFWRFKKKVCLMEIHSTITSRCTLKCKHCNMFMPYFKEHVDYEISDIMYDLELLFKHVDYLVSYRLLGGEPLLNKSLPSMIDQIGMKYGNRIGNIGIITNGTLVPSDNLIKVCKKYNVKFDFSDYTDVVNYRKKFEETVKKVSDGGIRYEVNRSLRWCDFGFPVNNKMYDFDKVREHMLECGPLFHGLNDGKFYYCHVSWSADKAKLLKNVPDDYVDLTELNNSEKSKETILEHSKGNMAKGFVKLCKICGGCGNDNTDFVRAAEQM
;
A
#
# COMPACT_ATOMS: atom_id res chain seq x y z
N MET A 1 -14.62 17.17 7.66
CA MET A 1 -13.57 16.80 6.67
C MET A 1 -13.25 18.00 5.80
N GLN A 2 -11.97 18.38 5.67
CA GLN A 2 -11.53 19.41 4.72
C GLN A 2 -11.14 18.71 3.41
N TYR A 3 -11.65 19.19 2.28
CA TYR A 3 -11.40 18.61 0.96
C TYR A 3 -10.36 19.44 0.20
N LEU A 4 -9.46 18.72 -0.50
CA LEU A 4 -8.52 19.31 -1.45
C LEU A 4 -9.17 19.49 -2.82
N LEU A 5 -10.00 18.51 -3.26
CA LEU A 5 -10.67 18.56 -4.55
C LEU A 5 -11.71 19.67 -4.60
N THR A 6 -11.73 20.41 -5.70
CA THR A 6 -12.76 21.43 -5.99
C THR A 6 -14.05 20.80 -6.51
N ASP A 7 -15.15 21.58 -6.63
CA ASP A 7 -16.44 21.09 -7.12
C ASP A 7 -16.39 20.66 -8.59
N ASP A 8 -15.42 21.15 -9.37
CA ASP A 8 -15.25 20.80 -10.80
C ASP A 8 -15.01 19.29 -11.03
N TRP A 9 -14.73 18.53 -9.98
CA TRP A 9 -14.58 17.06 -10.05
C TRP A 9 -15.91 16.30 -9.94
N GLU A 10 -17.04 16.97 -9.63
CA GLU A 10 -18.30 16.28 -9.34
C GLU A 10 -18.81 15.42 -10.50
N ASN A 11 -18.81 15.98 -11.70
CA ASN A 11 -19.34 15.33 -12.91
C ASN A 11 -18.24 14.68 -13.76
N LEU A 12 -17.22 14.13 -13.11
CA LEU A 12 -16.11 13.50 -13.78
C LEU A 12 -16.54 12.21 -14.48
N GLU A 13 -16.43 12.17 -15.81
CA GLU A 13 -16.70 10.99 -16.64
C GLU A 13 -15.39 10.44 -17.24
N GLU A 14 -14.44 11.32 -17.52
CA GLU A 14 -13.18 10.97 -18.16
C GLU A 14 -11.99 11.65 -17.48
N LEU A 15 -10.83 11.02 -17.54
CA LEU A 15 -9.61 11.52 -16.93
C LEU A 15 -8.36 11.03 -17.64
N VAL A 16 -7.24 11.66 -17.32
CA VAL A 16 -5.90 11.25 -17.70
C VAL A 16 -5.18 10.62 -16.50
N ILE A 17 -4.46 9.54 -16.73
CA ILE A 17 -3.56 8.94 -15.74
C ILE A 17 -2.15 9.46 -15.99
N TYR A 18 -1.48 9.98 -14.94
CA TYR A 18 -0.07 10.31 -15.00
C TYR A 18 0.76 9.33 -14.19
N GLY A 19 1.64 8.61 -14.88
CA GLY A 19 2.53 7.57 -14.35
C GLY A 19 2.18 6.18 -14.88
N PHE A 20 3.10 5.58 -15.59
CA PHE A 20 2.99 4.22 -16.14
C PHE A 20 4.00 3.29 -15.46
N GLY A 21 3.92 3.25 -14.13
CA GLY A 21 4.69 2.36 -13.27
C GLY A 21 3.82 1.31 -12.60
N LYS A 22 4.38 0.65 -11.58
CA LYS A 22 3.72 -0.42 -10.81
C LYS A 22 2.33 -0.03 -10.32
N VAL A 23 2.15 1.17 -9.78
CA VAL A 23 0.86 1.62 -9.24
C VAL A 23 -0.22 1.62 -10.32
N ALA A 24 0.09 2.13 -11.52
CA ALA A 24 -0.84 2.10 -12.64
C ALA A 24 -1.11 0.66 -13.12
N HIS A 25 -0.06 -0.15 -13.29
CA HIS A 25 -0.20 -1.54 -13.73
C HIS A 25 -1.10 -2.37 -12.80
N ASP A 26 -0.97 -2.19 -11.51
CA ASP A 26 -1.74 -2.96 -10.51
C ASP A 26 -3.18 -2.46 -10.35
N ASN A 27 -3.45 -1.16 -10.57
CA ASN A 27 -4.69 -0.54 -10.11
C ASN A 27 -5.55 0.11 -11.20
N ILE A 28 -5.08 0.18 -12.46
CA ILE A 28 -5.81 0.86 -13.55
C ILE A 28 -7.20 0.26 -13.83
N GLU A 29 -7.38 -1.04 -13.60
CA GLU A 29 -8.68 -1.70 -13.78
C GLU A 29 -9.77 -1.13 -12.88
N PHE A 30 -9.41 -0.69 -11.67
CA PHE A 30 -10.35 -0.02 -10.78
C PHE A 30 -10.83 1.31 -11.39
N ILE A 31 -9.91 2.10 -11.94
CA ILE A 31 -10.25 3.37 -12.60
C ILE A 31 -11.10 3.12 -13.85
N LYS A 32 -10.70 2.18 -14.73
CA LYS A 32 -11.45 1.81 -15.95
C LYS A 32 -12.91 1.39 -15.70
N ARG A 33 -13.19 0.76 -14.56
CA ARG A 33 -14.56 0.36 -14.21
C ARG A 33 -15.47 1.54 -13.91
N ASN A 34 -14.92 2.68 -13.53
CA ASN A 34 -15.67 3.83 -13.07
C ASN A 34 -15.54 5.04 -14.00
N PHE A 35 -14.48 5.12 -14.82
CA PHE A 35 -14.17 6.28 -15.64
C PHE A 35 -13.62 5.89 -17.01
N ASN A 36 -13.84 6.75 -18.00
CA ASN A 36 -13.14 6.68 -19.26
C ASN A 36 -11.72 7.23 -19.09
N ILE A 37 -10.70 6.42 -19.39
CA ILE A 37 -9.30 6.86 -19.37
C ILE A 37 -8.91 7.27 -20.79
N LEU A 38 -8.67 8.56 -21.01
CA LEU A 38 -8.34 9.12 -22.33
C LEU A 38 -6.99 8.60 -22.81
N TYR A 39 -6.00 8.69 -21.96
CA TYR A 39 -4.64 8.15 -22.18
C TYR A 39 -3.86 8.10 -20.85
N ILE A 40 -2.74 7.40 -20.89
CA ILE A 40 -1.74 7.38 -19.80
C ILE A 40 -0.57 8.24 -20.23
N VAL A 41 -0.01 9.05 -19.32
CA VAL A 41 1.18 9.86 -19.53
C VAL A 41 2.34 9.31 -18.70
N ASP A 42 3.52 9.24 -19.27
CA ASP A 42 4.77 9.03 -18.53
C ASP A 42 5.86 9.97 -19.03
N SER A 43 6.80 10.33 -18.14
CA SER A 43 7.97 11.15 -18.49
C SER A 43 9.12 10.32 -19.06
N ASP A 44 9.05 9.00 -18.96
CA ASP A 44 10.03 8.07 -19.48
C ASP A 44 9.64 7.63 -20.90
N LYS A 45 10.43 8.08 -21.89
CA LYS A 45 10.19 7.79 -23.32
C LYS A 45 10.16 6.30 -23.63
N GLU A 46 10.94 5.50 -22.89
CA GLU A 46 11.01 4.05 -23.14
C GLU A 46 9.71 3.33 -22.81
N LYS A 47 8.85 3.92 -21.99
CA LYS A 47 7.53 3.40 -21.64
C LYS A 47 6.42 3.84 -22.57
N CYS A 48 6.68 4.80 -23.43
CA CYS A 48 5.67 5.46 -24.26
C CYS A 48 5.58 4.87 -25.67
N GLY A 49 4.55 5.30 -26.44
CA GLY A 49 4.36 4.90 -27.84
C GLY A 49 3.60 3.59 -28.05
N GLY A 50 3.20 2.92 -26.96
CA GLY A 50 2.42 1.67 -26.98
C GLY A 50 1.02 1.82 -26.39
N LYS A 51 0.35 0.67 -26.22
CA LYS A 51 -0.92 0.57 -25.53
C LYS A 51 -0.82 -0.34 -24.33
N PHE A 52 -1.49 0.04 -23.26
CA PHE A 52 -1.72 -0.81 -22.09
C PHE A 52 -3.22 -1.00 -21.88
N LYS A 53 -3.70 -2.24 -21.99
CA LYS A 53 -5.13 -2.56 -21.86
C LYS A 53 -6.03 -1.68 -22.73
N ASP A 54 -5.63 -1.50 -23.98
CA ASP A 54 -6.27 -0.67 -25.01
C ASP A 54 -6.15 0.87 -24.82
N ILE A 55 -5.49 1.34 -23.75
CA ILE A 55 -5.25 2.75 -23.49
C ILE A 55 -3.89 3.14 -24.07
N ASN A 56 -3.81 4.24 -24.80
CA ASN A 56 -2.55 4.74 -25.34
C ASN A 56 -1.65 5.26 -24.22
N VAL A 57 -0.35 4.94 -24.27
CA VAL A 57 0.67 5.49 -23.37
C VAL A 57 1.47 6.52 -24.15
N LYS A 58 1.41 7.78 -23.74
CA LYS A 58 1.99 8.93 -24.40
C LYS A 58 3.10 9.57 -23.56
N HIS A 59 4.10 10.12 -24.23
CA HIS A 59 5.11 10.91 -23.54
C HIS A 59 4.57 12.31 -23.20
N LEU A 60 5.00 12.86 -22.06
CA LEU A 60 4.55 14.18 -21.59
C LEU A 60 4.68 15.27 -22.66
N ASP A 61 5.79 15.30 -23.42
CA ASP A 61 6.01 16.31 -24.46
C ASP A 61 4.99 16.27 -25.60
N GLU A 62 4.34 15.13 -25.84
CA GLU A 62 3.33 14.95 -26.89
C GLU A 62 1.96 15.53 -26.52
N VAL A 63 1.71 15.72 -25.22
CA VAL A 63 0.37 16.01 -24.69
C VAL A 63 0.30 17.24 -23.80
N LYS A 64 1.37 18.02 -23.65
CA LYS A 64 1.42 19.19 -22.75
C LYS A 64 0.26 20.16 -22.95
N ASP A 65 -0.06 20.48 -24.19
CA ASP A 65 -1.11 21.44 -24.52
C ASP A 65 -2.52 20.87 -24.33
N ASP A 66 -2.64 19.54 -24.40
CA ASP A 66 -3.90 18.82 -24.20
C ASP A 66 -4.20 18.56 -22.72
N LEU A 67 -3.16 18.30 -21.91
CA LEU A 67 -3.28 18.00 -20.46
C LEU A 67 -4.05 19.08 -19.69
N ILE A 68 -3.90 20.35 -20.05
CA ILE A 68 -4.55 21.48 -19.37
C ILE A 68 -6.08 21.46 -19.47
N ASN A 69 -6.64 20.65 -20.38
CA ASN A 69 -8.07 20.52 -20.60
C ASN A 69 -8.71 19.36 -19.81
N HIS A 70 -7.92 18.57 -19.07
CA HIS A 70 -8.38 17.33 -18.48
C HIS A 70 -8.07 17.27 -16.97
N LYS A 71 -8.86 16.48 -16.25
CA LYS A 71 -8.54 16.10 -14.86
C LYS A 71 -7.50 14.98 -14.87
N ILE A 72 -6.47 15.11 -14.04
CA ILE A 72 -5.32 14.22 -14.02
C ILE A 72 -5.24 13.51 -12.66
N VAL A 73 -5.17 12.17 -12.68
CA VAL A 73 -4.89 11.36 -11.49
C VAL A 73 -3.46 10.82 -11.56
N ILE A 74 -2.63 11.22 -10.58
CA ILE A 74 -1.25 10.75 -10.49
C ILE A 74 -1.23 9.34 -9.89
N MET A 75 -0.77 8.36 -10.68
CA MET A 75 -0.66 6.95 -10.28
C MET A 75 0.80 6.50 -10.20
N THR A 76 1.55 7.12 -9.31
CA THR A 76 2.95 6.78 -9.03
C THR A 76 3.16 6.52 -7.53
N ALA A 77 4.30 5.97 -7.14
CA ALA A 77 4.70 5.92 -5.73
C ALA A 77 4.85 7.34 -5.18
N ASN A 78 4.59 7.53 -3.88
CA ASN A 78 4.53 8.84 -3.22
C ASN A 78 5.74 9.76 -3.54
N ARG A 79 6.96 9.24 -3.48
CA ARG A 79 8.17 10.00 -3.87
C ARG A 79 8.09 10.61 -5.26
N ASN A 80 7.59 9.86 -6.23
CA ASN A 80 7.46 10.31 -7.60
C ASN A 80 6.22 11.19 -7.79
N ALA A 81 5.17 11.01 -6.98
CA ALA A 81 3.95 11.81 -7.07
C ALA A 81 4.22 13.29 -6.81
N LEU A 82 5.09 13.62 -5.85
CA LEU A 82 5.51 14.99 -5.58
C LEU A 82 6.22 15.60 -6.81
N LEU A 83 7.20 14.90 -7.39
CA LEU A 83 7.93 15.36 -8.57
C LEU A 83 7.00 15.54 -9.79
N VAL A 84 6.04 14.64 -9.98
CA VAL A 84 5.02 14.78 -11.02
C VAL A 84 4.16 16.01 -10.77
N GLY A 85 3.72 16.23 -9.52
CA GLY A 85 2.97 17.42 -9.13
C GLY A 85 3.73 18.71 -9.45
N GLU A 86 5.00 18.82 -9.06
CA GLU A 86 5.85 19.97 -9.39
C GLU A 86 5.97 20.22 -10.91
N ASN A 87 5.98 19.17 -11.72
CA ASN A 87 6.00 19.31 -13.16
C ASN A 87 4.66 19.80 -13.73
N LEU A 88 3.54 19.37 -13.14
CA LEU A 88 2.22 19.86 -13.51
C LEU A 88 2.02 21.33 -13.09
N ASP A 89 2.52 21.71 -11.89
CA ASP A 89 2.52 23.10 -11.43
C ASP A 89 3.27 24.04 -12.41
N LYS A 90 4.42 23.60 -12.96
CA LYS A 90 5.17 24.34 -13.98
C LYS A 90 4.39 24.53 -15.31
N LEU A 91 3.41 23.69 -15.58
CA LEU A 91 2.47 23.83 -16.70
C LEU A 91 1.28 24.72 -16.35
N GLY A 92 1.22 25.28 -15.14
CA GLY A 92 0.15 26.15 -14.66
C GLY A 92 -1.06 25.41 -14.08
N LEU A 93 -0.97 24.08 -13.94
CA LEU A 93 -2.02 23.25 -13.34
C LEU A 93 -1.96 23.31 -11.80
N GLN A 94 -3.10 23.16 -11.15
CA GLN A 94 -3.23 23.31 -9.71
C GLN A 94 -3.68 22.01 -9.04
N ASN A 95 -2.95 21.61 -7.98
CA ASN A 95 -3.33 20.47 -7.16
C ASN A 95 -4.72 20.68 -6.53
N GLY A 96 -5.55 19.64 -6.59
CA GLY A 96 -6.93 19.65 -6.11
C GLY A 96 -7.94 20.25 -7.12
N LYS A 97 -7.51 21.10 -8.03
CA LYS A 97 -8.34 21.64 -9.11
C LYS A 97 -8.18 20.84 -10.39
N ASP A 98 -6.97 20.74 -10.92
CA ASP A 98 -6.69 20.16 -12.22
C ASP A 98 -6.11 18.75 -12.11
N TYR A 99 -5.37 18.48 -11.03
CA TYR A 99 -4.80 17.16 -10.75
C TYR A 99 -4.87 16.80 -9.27
N CYS A 100 -4.74 15.51 -8.96
CA CYS A 100 -4.56 15.01 -7.61
C CYS A 100 -3.81 13.67 -7.60
N SER A 101 -3.36 13.25 -6.40
CA SER A 101 -2.84 11.89 -6.21
C SER A 101 -3.97 10.85 -6.26
N MET A 102 -3.63 9.61 -6.58
CA MET A 102 -4.58 8.47 -6.54
C MET A 102 -5.21 8.33 -5.15
N GLU A 103 -4.44 8.53 -4.09
CA GLU A 103 -4.96 8.44 -2.73
C GLU A 103 -5.99 9.52 -2.42
N THR A 104 -5.71 10.78 -2.77
CA THR A 104 -6.68 11.87 -2.66
C THR A 104 -7.93 11.58 -3.49
N PHE A 105 -7.74 11.10 -4.71
CA PHE A 105 -8.86 10.72 -5.59
C PHE A 105 -9.76 9.66 -4.94
N LEU A 106 -9.19 8.60 -4.40
CA LEU A 106 -9.94 7.54 -3.74
C LEU A 106 -10.66 8.02 -2.47
N THR A 107 -9.95 8.76 -1.61
CA THR A 107 -10.48 9.13 -0.30
C THR A 107 -11.42 10.33 -0.35
N GLU A 108 -11.28 11.23 -1.32
CA GLU A 108 -12.11 12.43 -1.41
C GLU A 108 -13.20 12.32 -2.48
N TRP A 109 -12.85 11.94 -3.73
CA TRP A 109 -13.83 11.93 -4.80
C TRP A 109 -14.96 10.94 -4.53
N PHE A 110 -14.62 9.68 -4.17
CA PHE A 110 -15.64 8.67 -3.90
C PHE A 110 -16.49 9.02 -2.68
N TRP A 111 -15.89 9.54 -1.62
CA TRP A 111 -16.66 9.95 -0.45
C TRP A 111 -17.55 11.15 -0.72
N ARG A 112 -17.00 12.20 -1.31
CA ARG A 112 -17.68 13.46 -1.51
C ARG A 112 -18.85 13.33 -2.47
N PHE A 113 -18.63 12.72 -3.63
CA PHE A 113 -19.59 12.69 -4.73
C PHE A 113 -20.39 11.38 -4.83
N LYS A 114 -19.94 10.29 -4.24
CA LYS A 114 -20.64 8.99 -4.30
C LYS A 114 -20.99 8.44 -2.92
N LYS A 115 -20.57 9.09 -1.82
CA LYS A 115 -20.73 8.60 -0.44
C LYS A 115 -20.16 7.20 -0.20
N LYS A 116 -19.09 6.87 -0.93
CA LYS A 116 -18.37 5.60 -0.87
C LYS A 116 -16.99 5.78 -0.24
N VAL A 117 -16.64 4.92 0.68
CA VAL A 117 -15.30 4.86 1.27
C VAL A 117 -14.46 3.89 0.45
N CYS A 118 -13.45 4.43 -0.23
CA CYS A 118 -12.47 3.66 -1.00
C CYS A 118 -11.08 3.90 -0.41
N LEU A 119 -10.32 2.83 -0.16
CA LEU A 119 -8.94 2.90 0.33
C LEU A 119 -8.00 2.26 -0.68
N MET A 120 -6.77 2.79 -0.74
CA MET A 120 -5.77 2.35 -1.71
C MET A 120 -5.21 0.97 -1.38
N GLU A 121 -4.55 0.83 -0.24
CA GLU A 121 -3.89 -0.43 0.13
C GLU A 121 -3.93 -0.65 1.65
N ILE A 122 -4.26 -1.89 2.03
CA ILE A 122 -4.21 -2.36 3.41
C ILE A 122 -3.39 -3.63 3.50
N HIS A 123 -2.56 -3.71 4.52
CA HIS A 123 -1.74 -4.85 4.86
C HIS A 123 -2.24 -5.53 6.13
N SER A 124 -2.28 -6.86 6.13
CA SER A 124 -2.50 -7.66 7.34
C SER A 124 -1.34 -8.63 7.55
N THR A 125 -0.76 -8.58 8.73
CA THR A 125 0.22 -9.59 9.17
C THR A 125 -0.52 -10.86 9.56
N ILE A 126 -0.17 -11.99 8.93
CA ILE A 126 -0.76 -13.29 9.24
C ILE A 126 0.16 -14.18 10.08
N THR A 127 1.42 -13.82 10.21
CA THR A 127 2.40 -14.48 11.09
C THR A 127 3.57 -13.56 11.39
N SER A 128 4.08 -13.58 12.61
CA SER A 128 5.35 -12.91 12.95
C SER A 128 6.57 -13.82 12.78
N ARG A 129 6.38 -15.10 12.43
CA ARG A 129 7.49 -16.01 12.13
C ARG A 129 8.11 -15.68 10.78
N CYS A 130 9.43 -15.70 10.71
CA CYS A 130 10.16 -15.47 9.46
C CYS A 130 11.29 -16.50 9.29
N THR A 131 11.60 -16.82 8.07
CA THR A 131 12.76 -17.65 7.69
C THR A 131 14.08 -16.88 7.71
N LEU A 132 14.01 -15.54 7.74
CA LEU A 132 15.15 -14.63 7.80
C LEU A 132 15.15 -13.84 9.12
N LYS A 133 16.34 -13.39 9.55
CA LYS A 133 16.54 -12.55 10.75
C LYS A 133 17.18 -11.23 10.37
N CYS A 134 16.49 -10.46 9.51
CA CYS A 134 17.02 -9.21 8.98
C CYS A 134 17.14 -8.14 10.08
N LYS A 135 18.34 -7.64 10.29
CA LYS A 135 18.71 -6.66 11.33
C LYS A 135 17.86 -5.38 11.27
N HIS A 136 17.57 -4.89 10.05
CA HIS A 136 16.82 -3.67 9.81
C HIS A 136 15.41 -3.95 9.26
N CYS A 137 14.79 -5.05 9.70
CA CYS A 137 13.42 -5.38 9.31
C CYS A 137 12.45 -4.30 9.80
N ASN A 138 11.78 -3.61 8.89
CA ASN A 138 10.81 -2.57 9.22
C ASN A 138 9.55 -3.09 9.94
N MET A 139 9.27 -4.40 9.82
CA MET A 139 8.21 -5.08 10.58
C MET A 139 8.71 -5.67 11.90
N PHE A 140 9.95 -5.42 12.29
CA PHE A 140 10.57 -5.80 13.57
C PHE A 140 10.50 -7.29 13.92
N MET A 141 10.36 -8.17 12.93
CA MET A 141 10.17 -9.61 13.15
C MET A 141 11.24 -10.27 14.06
N PRO A 142 12.56 -9.93 13.96
CA PRO A 142 13.57 -10.49 14.84
C PRO A 142 13.40 -10.10 16.32
N TYR A 143 12.63 -9.05 16.60
CA TYR A 143 12.43 -8.53 17.97
C TYR A 143 11.19 -9.10 18.66
N PHE A 144 10.37 -9.88 17.96
CA PHE A 144 9.24 -10.57 18.58
C PHE A 144 9.74 -11.63 19.56
N LYS A 145 9.41 -11.47 20.85
CA LYS A 145 9.73 -12.46 21.90
C LYS A 145 8.80 -13.65 21.85
N GLU A 146 7.54 -13.41 21.50
CA GLU A 146 6.49 -14.39 21.30
C GLU A 146 5.95 -14.26 19.89
N HIS A 147 5.96 -15.34 19.15
CA HIS A 147 5.43 -15.33 17.78
C HIS A 147 3.90 -15.33 17.79
N VAL A 148 3.33 -14.57 16.88
CA VAL A 148 1.89 -14.52 16.62
C VAL A 148 1.62 -15.21 15.29
N ASP A 149 0.71 -16.17 15.28
CA ASP A 149 0.10 -16.72 14.08
C ASP A 149 -1.40 -16.41 14.14
N TYR A 150 -1.91 -15.79 13.07
CA TYR A 150 -3.33 -15.48 12.98
C TYR A 150 -4.08 -16.63 12.32
N GLU A 151 -5.21 -16.99 12.92
CA GLU A 151 -6.13 -17.93 12.34
C GLU A 151 -7.03 -17.27 11.27
N ILE A 152 -7.73 -18.09 10.49
CA ILE A 152 -8.64 -17.59 9.47
C ILE A 152 -9.72 -16.68 10.09
N SER A 153 -10.24 -17.07 11.25
CA SER A 153 -11.26 -16.31 11.99
C SER A 153 -10.82 -14.89 12.34
N ASP A 154 -9.54 -14.71 12.70
CA ASP A 154 -9.01 -13.41 13.12
C ASP A 154 -8.98 -12.46 11.91
N ILE A 155 -8.44 -12.92 10.80
CA ILE A 155 -8.35 -12.12 9.55
C ILE A 155 -9.75 -11.83 8.98
N MET A 156 -10.65 -12.80 9.03
CA MET A 156 -12.02 -12.60 8.57
C MET A 156 -12.82 -11.67 9.48
N TYR A 157 -12.57 -11.68 10.78
CA TYR A 157 -13.16 -10.75 11.74
C TYR A 157 -12.69 -9.31 11.49
N ASP A 158 -11.39 -9.11 11.30
CA ASP A 158 -10.81 -7.80 10.98
C ASP A 158 -11.41 -7.22 9.69
N LEU A 159 -11.50 -8.04 8.64
CA LEU A 159 -12.12 -7.64 7.38
C LEU A 159 -13.62 -7.37 7.51
N GLU A 160 -14.33 -8.13 8.34
CA GLU A 160 -15.76 -7.89 8.59
C GLU A 160 -15.98 -6.54 9.28
N LEU A 161 -15.18 -6.21 10.28
CA LEU A 161 -15.22 -4.90 10.94
C LEU A 161 -14.90 -3.78 9.95
N LEU A 162 -13.83 -3.90 9.17
CA LEU A 162 -13.46 -2.90 8.17
C LEU A 162 -14.58 -2.68 7.14
N PHE A 163 -15.10 -3.76 6.56
CA PHE A 163 -16.09 -3.68 5.49
C PHE A 163 -17.49 -3.28 5.95
N LYS A 164 -17.75 -3.05 7.22
CA LYS A 164 -18.93 -2.31 7.69
C LYS A 164 -18.85 -0.83 7.29
N HIS A 165 -17.65 -0.29 7.13
CA HIS A 165 -17.40 1.13 6.93
C HIS A 165 -16.73 1.45 5.60
N VAL A 166 -15.93 0.54 5.04
CA VAL A 166 -15.20 0.69 3.77
C VAL A 166 -15.97 -0.02 2.67
N ASP A 167 -16.29 0.67 1.61
CA ASP A 167 -17.04 0.10 0.48
C ASP A 167 -16.15 -0.69 -0.47
N TYR A 168 -14.90 -0.21 -0.72
CA TYR A 168 -13.97 -0.83 -1.66
C TYR A 168 -12.52 -0.63 -1.23
N LEU A 169 -11.74 -1.68 -1.41
CA LEU A 169 -10.30 -1.70 -1.17
C LEU A 169 -9.58 -2.03 -2.48
N VAL A 170 -8.75 -1.12 -2.97
CA VAL A 170 -8.05 -1.31 -4.25
C VAL A 170 -7.05 -2.46 -4.15
N SER A 171 -6.31 -2.54 -3.04
CA SER A 171 -5.31 -3.58 -2.81
C SER A 171 -5.33 -4.09 -1.36
N TYR A 172 -5.32 -5.40 -1.19
CA TYR A 172 -5.18 -6.06 0.11
C TYR A 172 -4.01 -7.03 0.09
N ARG A 173 -3.04 -6.83 1.00
CA ARG A 173 -1.81 -7.60 1.06
C ARG A 173 -1.74 -8.45 2.32
N LEU A 174 -1.49 -9.74 2.13
CA LEU A 174 -1.16 -10.67 3.19
C LEU A 174 0.36 -10.77 3.31
N LEU A 175 0.86 -10.47 4.48
CA LEU A 175 2.30 -10.50 4.77
C LEU A 175 2.54 -11.00 6.19
N GLY A 176 3.75 -10.78 6.66
CA GLY A 176 4.14 -11.09 8.03
C GLY A 176 5.65 -11.02 8.16
N GLY A 177 6.22 -11.96 8.89
CA GLY A 177 7.61 -12.34 8.69
C GLY A 177 7.76 -13.03 7.32
N GLU A 178 7.35 -14.29 7.24
CA GLU A 178 7.20 -15.00 5.97
C GLU A 178 5.81 -15.65 5.92
N PRO A 179 4.88 -15.13 5.11
CA PRO A 179 3.48 -15.59 5.12
C PRO A 179 3.31 -17.05 4.73
N LEU A 180 4.21 -17.63 3.96
CA LEU A 180 4.16 -19.04 3.57
C LEU A 180 4.41 -19.98 4.76
N LEU A 181 4.86 -19.49 5.91
CA LEU A 181 4.91 -20.26 7.16
C LEU A 181 3.53 -20.49 7.79
N ASN A 182 2.54 -19.64 7.48
CA ASN A 182 1.19 -19.82 7.95
C ASN A 182 0.46 -20.87 7.08
N LYS A 183 0.21 -22.03 7.65
CA LYS A 183 -0.42 -23.17 6.94
C LYS A 183 -1.87 -22.88 6.53
N SER A 184 -2.53 -21.95 7.19
CA SER A 184 -3.91 -21.54 6.91
C SER A 184 -4.02 -20.56 5.74
N LEU A 185 -2.90 -20.04 5.20
CA LEU A 185 -2.89 -19.04 4.12
C LEU A 185 -3.76 -19.42 2.89
N PRO A 186 -3.73 -20.65 2.36
CA PRO A 186 -4.61 -21.01 1.24
C PRO A 186 -6.10 -20.86 1.59
N SER A 187 -6.49 -21.30 2.77
CA SER A 187 -7.88 -21.22 3.24
C SER A 187 -8.30 -19.78 3.59
N MET A 188 -7.38 -18.95 4.11
CA MET A 188 -7.61 -17.52 4.27
C MET A 188 -7.94 -16.86 2.93
N ILE A 189 -7.12 -17.07 1.92
CA ILE A 189 -7.33 -16.50 0.57
C ILE A 189 -8.66 -16.98 -0.01
N ASP A 190 -9.00 -18.26 0.13
CA ASP A 190 -10.27 -18.79 -0.39
C ASP A 190 -11.47 -18.11 0.28
N GLN A 191 -11.47 -17.93 1.60
CA GLN A 191 -12.55 -17.25 2.31
C GLN A 191 -12.61 -15.75 2.00
N ILE A 192 -11.46 -15.07 1.93
CA ILE A 192 -11.39 -13.65 1.55
C ILE A 192 -11.94 -13.46 0.14
N GLY A 193 -11.47 -14.26 -0.82
CA GLY A 193 -11.91 -14.18 -2.21
C GLY A 193 -13.39 -14.49 -2.39
N MET A 194 -13.91 -15.48 -1.67
CA MET A 194 -15.33 -15.84 -1.70
C MET A 194 -16.22 -14.75 -1.10
N LYS A 195 -15.85 -14.19 0.04
CA LYS A 195 -16.70 -13.22 0.77
C LYS A 195 -16.53 -11.78 0.27
N TYR A 196 -15.30 -11.39 -0.10
CA TYR A 196 -14.94 -9.99 -0.38
C TYR A 196 -14.29 -9.74 -1.75
N GLY A 197 -14.19 -10.76 -2.62
CA GLY A 197 -13.54 -10.63 -3.92
C GLY A 197 -14.15 -9.57 -4.85
N ASN A 198 -15.41 -9.21 -4.66
CA ASN A 198 -16.07 -8.11 -5.37
C ASN A 198 -15.82 -6.72 -4.76
N ARG A 199 -15.27 -6.67 -3.55
CA ARG A 199 -14.93 -5.43 -2.80
C ARG A 199 -13.43 -5.20 -2.68
N ILE A 200 -12.61 -6.14 -3.14
CA ILE A 200 -11.14 -6.06 -3.17
C ILE A 200 -10.70 -6.16 -4.63
N GLY A 201 -9.99 -5.14 -5.10
CA GLY A 201 -9.51 -5.11 -6.49
C GLY A 201 -8.36 -6.05 -6.75
N ASN A 202 -7.46 -6.19 -5.78
CA ASN A 202 -6.24 -6.98 -5.90
C ASN A 202 -5.84 -7.60 -4.55
N ILE A 203 -5.82 -8.92 -4.48
CA ILE A 203 -5.26 -9.64 -3.33
C ILE A 203 -3.81 -9.99 -3.65
N GLY A 204 -2.88 -9.75 -2.72
CA GLY A 204 -1.48 -10.07 -2.91
C GLY A 204 -0.83 -10.72 -1.69
N ILE A 205 0.27 -11.42 -1.94
CA ILE A 205 1.15 -12.03 -0.94
C ILE A 205 2.52 -11.39 -1.07
N ILE A 206 3.05 -10.83 0.02
CA ILE A 206 4.42 -10.32 0.06
C ILE A 206 5.31 -11.37 0.73
N THR A 207 6.26 -11.92 0.00
CA THR A 207 7.13 -13.02 0.46
C THR A 207 8.60 -12.78 0.15
N ASN A 208 9.49 -13.28 0.99
CA ASN A 208 10.92 -13.27 0.72
C ASN A 208 11.38 -14.41 -0.24
N GLY A 209 10.47 -15.29 -0.64
CA GLY A 209 10.73 -16.34 -1.60
C GLY A 209 11.62 -17.50 -1.11
N THR A 210 11.83 -17.64 0.19
CA THR A 210 12.63 -18.73 0.78
C THR A 210 11.88 -20.05 0.84
N LEU A 211 10.55 -20.03 0.67
CA LEU A 211 9.68 -21.21 0.75
C LEU A 211 8.91 -21.41 -0.55
N VAL A 212 8.88 -22.64 -1.04
CA VAL A 212 8.07 -23.00 -2.22
C VAL A 212 6.61 -23.12 -1.83
N PRO A 213 5.69 -22.41 -2.52
CA PRO A 213 4.27 -22.51 -2.24
C PRO A 213 3.72 -23.91 -2.53
N SER A 214 2.76 -24.36 -1.73
CA SER A 214 2.05 -25.63 -1.96
C SER A 214 1.18 -25.57 -3.21
N ASP A 215 0.88 -26.74 -3.80
CA ASP A 215 -0.04 -26.83 -4.96
C ASP A 215 -1.43 -26.26 -4.62
N ASN A 216 -1.89 -26.46 -3.38
CA ASN A 216 -3.15 -25.89 -2.92
C ASN A 216 -3.11 -24.36 -2.91
N LEU A 217 -2.00 -23.75 -2.45
CA LEU A 217 -1.84 -22.29 -2.49
C LEU A 217 -1.86 -21.79 -3.94
N ILE A 218 -1.13 -22.43 -4.85
CA ILE A 218 -1.14 -22.08 -6.28
C ILE A 218 -2.55 -22.14 -6.86
N LYS A 219 -3.29 -23.22 -6.57
CA LYS A 219 -4.68 -23.39 -7.05
C LYS A 219 -5.59 -22.27 -6.59
N VAL A 220 -5.52 -21.92 -5.33
CA VAL A 220 -6.36 -20.85 -4.74
C VAL A 220 -5.95 -19.47 -5.27
N CYS A 221 -4.65 -19.19 -5.36
CA CYS A 221 -4.14 -17.94 -5.93
C CYS A 221 -4.59 -17.76 -7.39
N LYS A 222 -4.60 -18.83 -8.18
CA LYS A 222 -5.12 -18.81 -9.57
C LYS A 222 -6.62 -18.50 -9.60
N LYS A 223 -7.42 -19.11 -8.71
CA LYS A 223 -8.87 -18.93 -8.62
C LYS A 223 -9.26 -17.46 -8.38
N TYR A 224 -8.51 -16.76 -7.53
CA TYR A 224 -8.81 -15.38 -7.14
C TYR A 224 -7.85 -14.34 -7.73
N ASN A 225 -7.06 -14.72 -8.72
CA ASN A 225 -6.11 -13.83 -9.39
C ASN A 225 -5.15 -13.12 -8.41
N VAL A 226 -4.69 -13.84 -7.39
CA VAL A 226 -3.78 -13.32 -6.37
C VAL A 226 -2.42 -13.04 -7.01
N LYS A 227 -1.76 -11.95 -6.60
CA LYS A 227 -0.42 -11.56 -7.03
C LYS A 227 0.62 -11.94 -5.98
N PHE A 228 1.78 -12.43 -6.40
CA PHE A 228 2.96 -12.55 -5.55
C PHE A 228 3.87 -11.34 -5.73
N ASP A 229 4.23 -10.68 -4.64
CA ASP A 229 5.27 -9.65 -4.60
C ASP A 229 6.49 -10.26 -3.88
N PHE A 230 7.49 -10.67 -4.67
CA PHE A 230 8.72 -11.24 -4.16
C PHE A 230 9.71 -10.16 -3.76
N SER A 231 10.26 -10.27 -2.57
CA SER A 231 11.42 -9.51 -2.13
C SER A 231 12.67 -10.35 -2.32
N ASP A 232 13.45 -10.08 -3.37
CA ASP A 232 14.67 -10.81 -3.69
C ASP A 232 15.85 -10.28 -2.86
N TYR A 233 16.35 -11.11 -1.95
CA TYR A 233 17.51 -10.86 -1.10
C TYR A 233 18.68 -11.79 -1.38
N THR A 234 18.68 -12.46 -2.53
CA THR A 234 19.68 -13.50 -2.88
C THR A 234 21.09 -12.95 -3.07
N ASP A 235 21.27 -11.62 -3.19
CA ASP A 235 22.60 -11.00 -3.21
C ASP A 235 23.22 -10.83 -1.80
N VAL A 236 22.41 -10.99 -0.76
CA VAL A 236 22.82 -10.81 0.63
C VAL A 236 22.73 -12.14 1.40
N VAL A 237 21.71 -12.93 1.12
CA VAL A 237 21.43 -14.21 1.78
C VAL A 237 21.55 -15.35 0.76
N ASN A 238 22.26 -16.41 1.13
CA ASN A 238 22.51 -17.53 0.20
C ASN A 238 21.33 -18.49 0.12
N TYR A 239 20.32 -18.16 -0.71
CA TYR A 239 19.19 -19.05 -1.00
C TYR A 239 18.70 -18.95 -2.47
N ARG A 240 19.53 -18.45 -3.38
CA ARG A 240 19.19 -18.19 -4.79
C ARG A 240 18.49 -19.38 -5.46
N LYS A 241 19.02 -20.60 -5.33
CA LYS A 241 18.41 -21.80 -5.90
C LYS A 241 16.96 -22.00 -5.43
N LYS A 242 16.72 -21.77 -4.14
CA LYS A 242 15.38 -21.90 -3.55
C LYS A 242 14.44 -20.79 -4.01
N PHE A 243 14.96 -19.57 -4.14
CA PHE A 243 14.21 -18.43 -4.68
C PHE A 243 13.77 -18.69 -6.12
N GLU A 244 14.68 -19.13 -6.98
CA GLU A 244 14.39 -19.47 -8.39
C GLU A 244 13.35 -20.59 -8.49
N GLU A 245 13.46 -21.64 -7.67
CA GLU A 245 12.46 -22.72 -7.58
C GLU A 245 11.08 -22.17 -7.20
N THR A 246 11.04 -21.24 -6.24
CA THR A 246 9.80 -20.61 -5.75
C THR A 246 9.16 -19.74 -6.83
N VAL A 247 9.92 -18.87 -7.47
CA VAL A 247 9.44 -18.02 -8.57
C VAL A 247 8.96 -18.87 -9.74
N LYS A 248 9.73 -19.90 -10.10
CA LYS A 248 9.34 -20.85 -11.16
C LYS A 248 8.02 -21.53 -10.85
N LYS A 249 7.82 -22.02 -9.62
CA LYS A 249 6.55 -22.65 -9.19
C LYS A 249 5.34 -21.74 -9.36
N VAL A 250 5.49 -20.46 -9.00
CA VAL A 250 4.45 -19.42 -9.14
C VAL A 250 4.18 -19.14 -10.62
N SER A 251 5.24 -18.96 -11.41
CA SER A 251 5.17 -18.74 -12.87
C SER A 251 4.52 -19.90 -13.61
N ASP A 252 4.97 -21.14 -13.36
CA ASP A 252 4.40 -22.35 -13.98
C ASP A 252 2.92 -22.53 -13.61
N GLY A 253 2.51 -22.07 -12.42
CA GLY A 253 1.11 -22.04 -11.98
C GLY A 253 0.25 -21.00 -12.73
N GLY A 254 0.85 -20.15 -13.55
CA GLY A 254 0.18 -19.05 -14.25
C GLY A 254 -0.30 -17.95 -13.30
N ILE A 255 0.39 -17.75 -12.18
CA ILE A 255 0.10 -16.71 -11.18
C ILE A 255 0.87 -15.45 -11.52
N ARG A 256 0.22 -14.29 -11.39
CA ARG A 256 0.88 -12.99 -11.54
C ARG A 256 1.91 -12.79 -10.43
N TYR A 257 3.07 -12.30 -10.77
CA TYR A 257 4.09 -11.99 -9.78
C TYR A 257 4.96 -10.82 -10.21
N GLU A 258 5.66 -10.26 -9.24
CA GLU A 258 6.70 -9.28 -9.42
C GLU A 258 7.88 -9.62 -8.52
N VAL A 259 9.09 -9.34 -9.00
CA VAL A 259 10.33 -9.54 -8.24
C VAL A 259 10.94 -8.18 -7.96
N ASN A 260 10.97 -7.81 -6.69
CA ASN A 260 11.57 -6.56 -6.21
C ASN A 260 12.95 -6.86 -5.65
N ARG A 261 13.99 -6.53 -6.39
CA ARG A 261 15.38 -6.67 -5.97
C ARG A 261 15.88 -5.36 -5.39
N SER A 262 16.07 -5.32 -4.08
CA SER A 262 16.60 -4.14 -3.40
C SER A 262 17.90 -4.47 -2.70
N LEU A 263 18.96 -3.72 -3.00
CA LEU A 263 20.25 -3.86 -2.33
C LEU A 263 20.33 -3.05 -1.03
N ARG A 264 19.46 -2.07 -0.89
CA ARG A 264 19.41 -1.20 0.28
C ARG A 264 17.98 -0.80 0.63
N TRP A 265 17.72 -0.60 1.91
CA TRP A 265 16.48 -0.07 2.45
C TRP A 265 16.70 1.34 3.02
N CYS A 266 15.66 2.14 3.10
CA CYS A 266 15.69 3.32 3.98
C CYS A 266 15.98 2.86 5.41
N ASP A 267 16.86 3.56 6.09
CA ASP A 267 17.12 3.28 7.50
C ASP A 267 16.04 3.91 8.36
N PHE A 268 15.15 3.09 8.88
CA PHE A 268 14.13 3.57 9.83
C PHE A 268 14.74 3.94 11.19
N GLY A 269 15.98 3.52 11.48
CA GLY A 269 16.70 3.80 12.73
C GLY A 269 16.20 2.99 13.91
N PHE A 270 14.92 3.06 14.20
CA PHE A 270 14.25 2.35 15.29
C PHE A 270 14.27 0.82 15.06
N PRO A 271 14.52 -0.01 16.10
CA PRO A 271 14.76 0.33 17.49
C PRO A 271 16.25 0.55 17.85
N VAL A 272 17.16 0.44 16.91
CA VAL A 272 18.63 0.51 17.15
C VAL A 272 19.09 1.94 17.36
N ASN A 273 18.72 2.83 16.44
CA ASN A 273 19.03 4.25 16.49
C ASN A 273 17.73 5.05 16.32
N ASN A 274 17.21 5.60 17.40
CA ASN A 274 16.03 6.42 17.34
C ASN A 274 16.34 7.78 16.71
N LYS A 275 15.75 8.10 15.58
CA LYS A 275 15.69 9.47 15.10
C LYS A 275 14.67 10.22 15.98
N MET A 276 15.05 11.42 16.42
CA MET A 276 14.15 12.25 17.23
C MET A 276 13.73 13.45 16.40
N TYR A 277 12.44 13.52 16.11
CA TYR A 277 11.84 14.67 15.44
C TYR A 277 11.22 15.61 16.45
N ASP A 278 11.44 16.93 16.27
CA ASP A 278 10.73 17.95 17.01
C ASP A 278 9.23 17.85 16.77
N PHE A 279 8.43 18.19 17.78
CA PHE A 279 6.98 18.06 17.71
C PHE A 279 6.38 18.76 16.47
N ASP A 280 6.88 19.95 16.14
CA ASP A 280 6.37 20.76 15.01
C ASP A 280 6.74 20.15 13.63
N LYS A 281 7.77 19.31 13.56
CA LYS A 281 8.24 18.69 12.33
C LYS A 281 7.72 17.26 12.13
N VAL A 282 7.26 16.59 13.18
CA VAL A 282 6.87 15.17 13.10
C VAL A 282 5.65 14.96 12.19
N ARG A 283 4.74 15.91 12.13
CA ARG A 283 3.59 15.84 11.21
C ARG A 283 4.04 15.95 9.76
N GLU A 284 4.88 16.91 9.45
CA GLU A 284 5.45 17.09 8.11
C GLU A 284 6.21 15.84 7.67
N HIS A 285 7.11 15.33 8.51
CA HIS A 285 7.81 14.06 8.31
C HIS A 285 6.86 12.89 8.04
N MET A 286 5.80 12.73 8.85
CA MET A 286 4.81 11.68 8.67
C MET A 286 4.08 11.77 7.33
N LEU A 287 3.68 12.98 6.93
CA LEU A 287 2.96 13.19 5.68
C LEU A 287 3.88 13.02 4.46
N GLU A 288 5.15 13.40 4.58
CA GLU A 288 6.15 13.19 3.52
C GLU A 288 6.53 11.72 3.37
N CYS A 289 6.66 10.98 4.49
CA CYS A 289 6.80 9.54 4.45
C CYS A 289 5.63 8.90 3.70
N GLY A 290 4.42 9.45 3.89
CA GLY A 290 3.16 8.91 3.41
C GLY A 290 2.98 7.46 3.82
N PRO A 291 1.84 6.98 4.20
CA PRO A 291 1.71 5.54 4.44
C PRO A 291 1.82 4.84 3.10
N LEU A 292 2.90 4.11 2.89
CA LEU A 292 2.99 3.19 1.76
C LEU A 292 1.89 2.13 1.87
N PHE A 293 1.45 1.88 3.11
CA PHE A 293 0.45 0.86 3.42
C PHE A 293 -0.16 1.09 4.80
N HIS A 294 -1.47 1.08 4.87
CA HIS A 294 -2.21 1.01 6.12
C HIS A 294 -2.17 -0.40 6.70
N GLY A 295 -2.40 -0.51 8.01
CA GLY A 295 -2.45 -1.80 8.69
C GLY A 295 -3.87 -2.17 9.12
N LEU A 296 -4.18 -3.47 9.10
CA LEU A 296 -5.40 -4.02 9.65
C LEU A 296 -5.07 -5.31 10.41
N ASN A 297 -5.08 -5.24 11.72
CA ASN A 297 -4.92 -6.38 12.63
C ASN A 297 -5.57 -6.09 13.99
N ASP A 298 -6.01 -7.11 14.68
CA ASP A 298 -6.54 -7.06 16.04
C ASP A 298 -7.77 -6.12 16.17
N GLY A 299 -8.65 -6.06 15.17
CA GLY A 299 -9.82 -5.19 15.13
C GLY A 299 -9.50 -3.71 14.95
N LYS A 300 -8.28 -3.37 14.55
CA LYS A 300 -7.78 -1.99 14.49
C LYS A 300 -7.26 -1.64 13.10
N PHE A 301 -7.58 -0.42 12.66
CA PHE A 301 -7.07 0.18 11.45
C PHE A 301 -5.96 1.18 11.79
N TYR A 302 -4.76 0.94 11.27
CA TYR A 302 -3.56 1.73 11.50
C TYR A 302 -3.22 2.60 10.30
N TYR A 303 -2.84 3.85 10.56
CA TYR A 303 -2.26 4.71 9.52
C TYR A 303 -1.03 4.08 8.88
N CYS A 304 -0.13 3.55 9.70
CA CYS A 304 1.07 2.84 9.26
C CYS A 304 1.14 1.46 9.93
N HIS A 305 1.25 0.40 9.14
CA HIS A 305 1.30 -0.98 9.66
C HIS A 305 2.55 -1.26 10.52
N VAL A 306 3.63 -0.53 10.28
CA VAL A 306 4.85 -0.62 11.11
C VAL A 306 4.55 -0.24 12.58
N SER A 307 3.60 0.67 12.81
CA SER A 307 3.17 1.04 14.17
C SER A 307 2.52 -0.13 14.92
N TRP A 308 1.65 -0.92 14.23
CA TRP A 308 1.13 -2.17 14.79
C TRP A 308 2.27 -3.12 15.19
N SER A 309 3.24 -3.32 14.28
CA SER A 309 4.34 -4.26 14.52
C SER A 309 5.24 -3.84 15.67
N ALA A 310 5.52 -2.54 15.83
CA ALA A 310 6.28 -2.02 16.97
C ALA A 310 5.59 -2.28 18.31
N ASP A 311 4.26 -2.13 18.37
CA ASP A 311 3.46 -2.41 19.56
C ASP A 311 3.44 -3.92 19.90
N LYS A 312 3.16 -4.75 18.89
CA LYS A 312 3.13 -6.22 19.05
C LYS A 312 4.49 -6.80 19.47
N ALA A 313 5.58 -6.26 18.94
CA ALA A 313 6.94 -6.63 19.34
C ALA A 313 7.33 -6.07 20.73
N LYS A 314 6.44 -5.32 21.38
CA LYS A 314 6.66 -4.66 22.70
C LYS A 314 7.84 -3.67 22.68
N LEU A 315 8.08 -3.05 21.53
CA LEU A 315 9.14 -2.05 21.34
C LEU A 315 8.62 -0.62 21.61
N LEU A 316 7.37 -0.36 21.24
CA LEU A 316 6.69 0.91 21.45
C LEU A 316 5.21 0.66 21.68
N LYS A 317 4.69 1.09 22.83
CA LYS A 317 3.26 0.98 23.12
C LYS A 317 2.48 2.08 22.36
N ASN A 318 1.55 1.68 21.51
CA ASN A 318 0.63 2.60 20.84
C ASN A 318 -0.34 3.25 21.83
N VAL A 319 -0.87 4.41 21.47
CA VAL A 319 -1.94 5.11 22.17
C VAL A 319 -3.20 5.14 21.28
N PRO A 320 -4.40 5.38 21.84
CA PRO A 320 -5.64 5.30 21.07
C PRO A 320 -5.67 6.11 19.78
N ASP A 321 -4.92 7.21 19.69
CA ASP A 321 -4.84 8.07 18.52
C ASP A 321 -3.89 7.53 17.40
N ASP A 322 -3.15 6.46 17.67
CA ASP A 322 -2.27 5.81 16.67
C ASP A 322 -3.02 4.84 15.74
N TYR A 323 -4.29 4.54 16.05
CA TYR A 323 -5.17 3.63 15.29
C TYR A 323 -6.64 4.02 15.46
N VAL A 324 -7.47 3.51 14.58
CA VAL A 324 -8.93 3.50 14.76
C VAL A 324 -9.34 2.12 15.27
N ASP A 325 -9.97 2.05 16.45
CA ASP A 325 -10.56 0.81 16.95
C ASP A 325 -11.89 0.57 16.24
N LEU A 326 -11.91 -0.40 15.34
CA LEU A 326 -13.08 -0.70 14.51
C LEU A 326 -14.22 -1.31 15.32
N THR A 327 -13.94 -1.86 16.49
CA THR A 327 -14.96 -2.46 17.37
C THR A 327 -15.80 -1.40 18.09
N GLU A 328 -15.27 -0.19 18.23
CA GLU A 328 -15.94 0.95 18.87
C GLU A 328 -16.76 1.79 17.86
N LEU A 329 -16.59 1.54 16.55
CA LEU A 329 -17.32 2.30 15.54
C LEU A 329 -18.76 1.81 15.39
N ASN A 330 -19.69 2.76 15.33
CA ASN A 330 -21.07 2.51 14.97
C ASN A 330 -21.32 2.66 13.46
N ASN A 331 -22.47 2.23 12.97
CA ASN A 331 -22.80 2.33 11.55
C ASN A 331 -23.31 3.75 11.19
N SER A 332 -22.41 4.74 11.21
CA SER A 332 -22.72 6.15 10.89
C SER A 332 -21.77 6.73 9.84
N GLU A 333 -22.15 7.83 9.20
CA GLU A 333 -21.25 8.60 8.33
C GLU A 333 -20.02 9.10 9.10
N LYS A 334 -20.17 9.47 10.36
CA LYS A 334 -19.08 9.91 11.22
C LYS A 334 -18.00 8.83 11.39
N SER A 335 -18.39 7.57 11.52
CA SER A 335 -17.45 6.43 11.60
C SER A 335 -16.69 6.25 10.28
N LYS A 336 -17.36 6.41 9.15
CA LYS A 336 -16.73 6.39 7.82
C LYS A 336 -15.73 7.54 7.65
N GLU A 337 -16.11 8.76 8.05
CA GLU A 337 -15.21 9.93 8.05
C GLU A 337 -14.01 9.73 8.95
N THR A 338 -14.19 9.08 10.12
CA THR A 338 -13.08 8.79 11.04
C THR A 338 -12.01 7.91 10.37
N ILE A 339 -12.42 6.88 9.63
CA ILE A 339 -11.48 6.02 8.89
C ILE A 339 -10.77 6.83 7.79
N LEU A 340 -11.52 7.61 7.01
CA LEU A 340 -10.95 8.45 5.94
C LEU A 340 -9.98 9.49 6.48
N GLU A 341 -10.34 10.22 7.55
CA GLU A 341 -9.46 11.21 8.16
C GLU A 341 -8.19 10.54 8.73
N HIS A 342 -8.34 9.39 9.36
CA HIS A 342 -7.18 8.63 9.85
C HIS A 342 -6.29 8.15 8.72
N SER A 343 -6.85 7.67 7.60
CA SER A 343 -6.06 7.25 6.44
C SER A 343 -5.28 8.42 5.80
N LYS A 344 -5.78 9.64 5.91
CA LYS A 344 -5.12 10.87 5.44
C LYS A 344 -4.10 11.44 6.45
N GLY A 345 -3.90 10.80 7.59
CA GLY A 345 -3.02 11.29 8.65
C GLY A 345 -3.63 12.41 9.52
N ASN A 346 -4.94 12.58 9.48
CA ASN A 346 -5.67 13.59 10.26
C ASN A 346 -6.17 13.04 11.60
N MET A 347 -5.28 12.46 12.41
CA MET A 347 -5.57 12.08 13.77
C MET A 347 -5.52 13.30 14.72
N ALA A 348 -6.16 13.21 15.90
CA ALA A 348 -6.32 14.35 16.81
C ALA A 348 -5.00 14.98 17.22
N LYS A 349 -3.96 14.18 17.52
CA LYS A 349 -2.64 14.74 17.87
C LYS A 349 -1.76 15.06 16.63
N GLY A 350 -2.24 14.79 15.41
CA GLY A 350 -1.60 15.18 14.16
C GLY A 350 -0.50 14.24 13.65
N PHE A 351 -0.14 13.17 14.38
CA PHE A 351 0.90 12.22 13.96
C PHE A 351 0.78 10.89 14.70
N VAL A 352 1.33 9.82 14.11
CA VAL A 352 1.50 8.52 14.77
C VAL A 352 2.72 8.58 15.71
N LYS A 353 2.60 8.03 16.91
CA LYS A 353 3.65 8.08 17.95
C LYS A 353 4.99 7.55 17.43
N LEU A 354 4.97 6.48 16.63
CA LEU A 354 6.17 5.90 16.03
C LEU A 354 6.94 6.91 15.16
N CYS A 355 6.26 7.81 14.46
CA CYS A 355 6.89 8.78 13.56
C CYS A 355 7.88 9.72 14.28
N LYS A 356 7.75 9.90 15.60
CA LYS A 356 8.71 10.69 16.39
C LYS A 356 10.12 10.11 16.41
N ILE A 357 10.26 8.80 16.21
CA ILE A 357 11.50 8.06 16.39
C ILE A 357 11.88 7.20 15.18
N CYS A 358 11.03 7.18 14.15
CA CYS A 358 11.23 6.41 12.91
C CYS A 358 11.72 7.33 11.80
N GLY A 359 12.74 6.91 11.06
CA GLY A 359 13.25 7.66 9.90
C GLY A 359 12.31 7.67 8.70
N GLY A 360 11.36 6.74 8.65
CA GLY A 360 10.42 6.64 7.52
C GLY A 360 11.08 6.31 6.19
N CYS A 361 10.34 6.52 5.12
CA CYS A 361 10.80 6.34 3.73
C CYS A 361 10.47 7.55 2.84
N GLY A 362 10.21 8.71 3.44
CA GLY A 362 10.05 9.99 2.75
C GLY A 362 11.35 10.53 2.14
N ASN A 363 11.26 11.64 1.43
CA ASN A 363 12.44 12.30 0.83
C ASN A 363 13.35 12.92 1.89
N ASP A 364 12.80 13.22 3.05
CA ASP A 364 13.53 13.72 4.23
C ASP A 364 14.46 12.68 4.87
N ASN A 365 14.27 11.37 4.55
CA ASN A 365 15.18 10.31 4.99
C ASN A 365 16.17 9.92 3.88
N THR A 366 17.40 10.38 4.02
CA THR A 366 18.51 10.08 3.09
C THR A 366 19.41 8.93 3.56
N ASP A 367 19.14 8.35 4.73
CA ASP A 367 19.93 7.26 5.28
C ASP A 367 19.47 5.92 4.74
N PHE A 368 20.44 5.08 4.39
CA PHE A 368 20.18 3.75 3.85
C PHE A 368 21.01 2.69 4.56
N VAL A 369 20.44 1.51 4.70
CA VAL A 369 21.08 0.30 5.22
C VAL A 369 21.10 -0.80 4.16
N ARG A 370 21.98 -1.77 4.32
CA ARG A 370 21.99 -2.95 3.44
C ARG A 370 20.71 -3.75 3.64
N ALA A 371 20.01 -4.02 2.54
CA ALA A 371 18.79 -4.83 2.59
C ALA A 371 19.09 -6.24 3.08
N ALA A 372 18.20 -6.77 3.94
CA ALA A 372 18.28 -8.15 4.45
C ALA A 372 19.60 -8.56 5.11
N GLU A 373 20.40 -7.62 5.62
CA GLU A 373 21.53 -7.96 6.50
C GLU A 373 21.02 -8.80 7.66
N GLN A 374 21.62 -9.98 7.87
CA GLN A 374 21.18 -10.90 8.94
C GLN A 374 21.81 -10.52 10.28
N MET A 375 21.07 -10.75 11.37
CA MET A 375 21.56 -10.60 12.75
C MET A 375 22.55 -11.69 13.12
#